data_98e26bc110572665bd12c128592939e9
#
_entry.id   98e26bc110572665bd12c128592939e9
#
_cell.length_a   1.000
_cell.length_b   1.000
_cell.length_c   1.000
_cell.angle_alpha   90.00
_cell.angle_beta   90.00
_cell.angle_gamma   90.00
#
_symmetry.space_group_name_H-M   'P 1'
#
loop_
_entity.id
_entity.type
_entity.pdbx_description
1 polymer ?
#
loop_
_entity_poly.entity_id
_entity_poly.type
_entity_poly.pdbx_seq_one_letter_code
_entity_poly.pdbx_strand_id
1 'polypeptide(L)'
;MKIAISMEMTRKLRDTWHAALSHEWYDFLSQHDIIPLSCHGKIPKTDEFDLIIMTGGNDMPDIKTWRDNNYPVRDEYERQLIQQCQLTRTPILGVCRGFHFMNWALGGTHTSMDTPYDSTTVQLSTFEVVCHHSIQIATLAPGFEVVQQDNKGVVELALNKSKRMLGVGWHPERAVNTHTRTYILDLINTL
;
A
#
# COMPACT_ATOMS: atom_id res chain seq x y z
N MET A 1 -12.13 10.89 -9.97
CA MET A 1 -10.82 11.28 -9.40
C MET A 1 -9.72 11.00 -10.41
N LYS A 2 -8.70 11.82 -10.41
CA LYS A 2 -7.44 11.58 -11.12
C LYS A 2 -6.44 10.95 -10.13
N ILE A 3 -6.13 9.68 -10.33
CA ILE A 3 -5.38 8.86 -9.38
C ILE A 3 -4.04 8.48 -9.98
N ALA A 4 -2.93 8.78 -9.29
CA ALA A 4 -1.64 8.26 -9.67
C ALA A 4 -1.32 7.01 -8.82
N ILE A 5 -0.78 5.96 -9.46
CA ILE A 5 -0.56 4.67 -8.82
C ILE A 5 0.86 4.16 -9.08
N SER A 6 1.63 3.89 -8.02
CA SER A 6 2.98 3.35 -8.15
C SER A 6 2.94 1.90 -8.62
N MET A 7 3.80 1.58 -9.58
CA MET A 7 3.93 0.22 -10.11
C MET A 7 4.89 -0.62 -9.27
N GLU A 8 4.60 -1.91 -9.13
CA GLU A 8 5.55 -2.87 -8.60
C GLU A 8 6.66 -3.18 -9.60
N MET A 9 7.80 -3.64 -9.10
CA MET A 9 8.90 -4.13 -9.93
C MET A 9 8.93 -5.65 -9.89
N THR A 10 8.78 -6.30 -11.01
CA THR A 10 8.74 -7.76 -11.12
C THR A 10 9.88 -8.28 -11.98
N ARG A 11 10.46 -9.43 -11.62
CA ARG A 11 11.34 -10.21 -12.48
C ARG A 11 10.51 -11.20 -13.29
N LYS A 12 10.64 -11.15 -14.61
CA LYS A 12 10.04 -12.12 -15.54
C LYS A 12 11.13 -12.82 -16.36
N LEU A 13 10.70 -13.59 -17.34
CA LEU A 13 11.58 -14.31 -18.26
C LEU A 13 12.82 -13.50 -18.66
N ARG A 14 14.01 -14.14 -18.61
CA ARG A 14 15.34 -13.56 -18.89
C ARG A 14 15.93 -12.66 -17.82
N ASP A 15 15.45 -12.78 -16.57
CA ASP A 15 16.00 -12.04 -15.42
C ASP A 15 16.00 -10.51 -15.56
N THR A 16 15.05 -9.99 -16.33
CA THR A 16 14.85 -8.55 -16.50
C THR A 16 13.77 -8.02 -15.56
N TRP A 17 13.99 -6.81 -15.04
CA TRP A 17 12.99 -6.11 -14.23
C TRP A 17 11.97 -5.40 -15.12
N HIS A 18 10.72 -5.51 -14.73
CA HIS A 18 9.59 -4.86 -15.38
C HIS A 18 8.77 -4.09 -14.36
N ALA A 19 8.38 -2.86 -14.70
CA ALA A 19 7.34 -2.17 -13.97
C ALA A 19 5.98 -2.76 -14.36
N ALA A 20 5.20 -3.18 -13.39
CA ALA A 20 3.91 -3.83 -13.60
C ALA A 20 2.83 -3.22 -12.71
N LEU A 21 1.62 -3.15 -13.23
CA LEU A 21 0.40 -2.86 -12.51
C LEU A 21 -0.59 -3.98 -12.78
N SER A 22 -1.09 -4.60 -11.71
CA SER A 22 -2.08 -5.66 -11.82
C SER A 22 -3.39 -5.14 -12.43
N HIS A 23 -4.06 -5.94 -13.25
CA HIS A 23 -5.29 -5.55 -13.92
C HIS A 23 -6.44 -5.29 -12.94
N GLU A 24 -6.45 -5.93 -11.78
CA GLU A 24 -7.44 -5.73 -10.72
C GLU A 24 -7.51 -4.27 -10.26
N TRP A 25 -6.43 -3.51 -10.39
CA TRP A 25 -6.45 -2.07 -10.09
C TRP A 25 -7.35 -1.30 -11.06
N TYR A 26 -7.36 -1.65 -12.34
CA TYR A 26 -8.22 -1.02 -13.34
C TYR A 26 -9.70 -1.37 -13.11
N ASP A 27 -9.98 -2.58 -12.63
CA ASP A 27 -11.33 -2.99 -12.24
C ASP A 27 -11.78 -2.28 -10.95
N PHE A 28 -10.88 -2.19 -9.96
CA PHE A 28 -11.14 -1.52 -8.69
C PHE A 28 -11.42 -0.03 -8.87
N LEU A 29 -10.70 0.63 -9.77
CA LEU A 29 -10.76 2.07 -10.01
C LEU A 29 -11.46 2.43 -11.34
N SER A 30 -12.32 1.56 -11.86
CA SER A 30 -12.89 1.65 -13.21
C SER A 30 -13.64 2.95 -13.52
N GLN A 31 -14.02 3.74 -12.51
CA GLN A 31 -14.70 5.03 -12.67
C GLN A 31 -13.76 6.24 -12.51
N HIS A 32 -12.43 6.00 -12.52
CA HIS A 32 -11.43 7.02 -12.25
C HIS A 32 -10.34 7.03 -13.33
N ASP A 33 -9.69 8.17 -13.50
CA ASP A 33 -8.54 8.31 -14.39
C ASP A 33 -7.28 7.80 -13.68
N ILE A 34 -6.68 6.71 -14.18
CA ILE A 34 -5.54 6.06 -13.58
C ILE A 34 -4.27 6.43 -14.35
N ILE A 35 -3.28 6.97 -13.65
CA ILE A 35 -1.95 7.29 -14.18
C ILE A 35 -0.90 6.42 -13.50
N PRO A 36 -0.38 5.36 -14.18
CA PRO A 36 0.68 4.53 -13.64
C PRO A 36 2.00 5.30 -13.50
N LEU A 37 2.66 5.17 -12.35
CA LEU A 37 3.94 5.78 -12.05
C LEU A 37 5.05 4.74 -12.03
N SER A 38 6.01 4.85 -12.95
CA SER A 38 7.24 4.06 -12.90
C SER A 38 8.24 4.70 -11.93
N CYS A 39 8.87 3.88 -11.09
CA CYS A 39 9.92 4.34 -10.18
C CYS A 39 11.20 4.84 -10.88
N HIS A 40 11.30 4.69 -12.19
CA HIS A 40 12.35 5.27 -13.03
C HIS A 40 11.95 6.63 -13.63
N GLY A 41 10.73 7.08 -13.38
CA GLY A 41 10.25 8.40 -13.78
C GLY A 41 10.68 9.51 -12.82
N LYS A 42 10.33 10.73 -13.17
CA LYS A 42 10.41 11.87 -12.24
C LYS A 42 9.24 11.80 -11.28
N ILE A 43 9.45 12.28 -10.05
CA ILE A 43 8.34 12.51 -9.12
C ILE A 43 7.38 13.53 -9.76
N PRO A 44 6.11 13.17 -9.91
CA PRO A 44 5.13 14.08 -10.48
C PRO A 44 4.80 15.24 -9.52
N LYS A 45 4.17 16.26 -10.01
CA LYS A 45 3.51 17.25 -9.16
C LYS A 45 2.29 16.59 -8.53
N THR A 46 2.39 16.26 -7.25
CA THR A 46 1.36 15.46 -6.57
C THR A 46 0.05 16.20 -6.37
N ASP A 47 0.06 17.53 -6.33
CA ASP A 47 -1.15 18.39 -6.27
C ASP A 47 -2.01 18.37 -7.56
N GLU A 48 -1.52 17.75 -8.63
CA GLU A 48 -2.31 17.49 -9.84
C GLU A 48 -3.21 16.24 -9.73
N PHE A 49 -3.12 15.48 -8.62
CA PHE A 49 -3.87 14.26 -8.37
C PHE A 49 -4.77 14.38 -7.14
N ASP A 50 -5.92 13.73 -7.22
CA ASP A 50 -6.85 13.62 -6.09
C ASP A 50 -6.38 12.58 -5.06
N LEU A 51 -5.60 11.58 -5.51
CA LEU A 51 -5.08 10.48 -4.69
C LEU A 51 -3.80 9.92 -5.29
N ILE A 52 -2.86 9.56 -4.42
CA ILE A 52 -1.70 8.73 -4.76
C ILE A 52 -1.90 7.33 -4.15
N ILE A 53 -1.73 6.27 -4.94
CA ILE A 53 -1.76 4.88 -4.44
C ILE A 53 -0.36 4.29 -4.52
N MET A 54 0.10 3.74 -3.40
CA MET A 54 1.32 2.94 -3.32
C MET A 54 0.92 1.46 -3.24
N THR A 55 1.28 0.69 -4.26
CA THR A 55 0.85 -0.72 -4.40
C THR A 55 1.68 -1.69 -3.57
N GLY A 56 1.20 -2.92 -3.49
CA GLY A 56 1.94 -4.08 -2.98
C GLY A 56 3.17 -4.46 -3.81
N GLY A 57 3.68 -5.66 -3.63
CA GLY A 57 4.71 -6.29 -4.46
C GLY A 57 6.05 -6.50 -3.76
N ASN A 58 7.07 -5.73 -4.07
CA ASN A 58 8.46 -5.96 -3.61
C ASN A 58 8.63 -6.11 -2.08
N ASP A 59 9.74 -6.73 -1.66
CA ASP A 59 10.12 -6.82 -0.25
C ASP A 59 10.46 -5.45 0.33
N MET A 60 10.45 -5.36 1.66
CA MET A 60 10.83 -4.17 2.41
C MET A 60 12.34 -4.01 2.47
N PRO A 61 12.87 -2.77 2.57
CA PRO A 61 14.32 -2.50 2.57
C PRO A 61 15.09 -3.17 3.71
N ASP A 62 14.47 -3.28 4.88
CA ASP A 62 15.08 -3.72 6.14
C ASP A 62 14.72 -5.16 6.52
N ILE A 63 13.84 -5.81 5.77
CA ILE A 63 13.39 -7.18 6.04
C ILE A 63 13.65 -8.06 4.83
N LYS A 64 14.57 -9.01 4.96
CA LYS A 64 14.78 -10.05 3.96
C LYS A 64 13.68 -11.10 4.07
N THR A 65 12.96 -11.30 2.99
CA THR A 65 12.03 -12.42 2.82
C THR A 65 12.67 -13.49 1.94
N TRP A 66 12.03 -14.66 1.86
CA TRP A 66 12.45 -15.75 0.97
C TRP A 66 12.39 -15.37 -0.52
N ARG A 67 11.66 -14.29 -0.87
CA ARG A 67 11.49 -13.84 -2.25
C ARG A 67 12.71 -13.09 -2.79
N ASP A 68 13.49 -12.47 -1.91
CA ASP A 68 14.68 -11.66 -2.24
C ASP A 68 14.44 -10.74 -3.45
N ASN A 69 13.31 -10.04 -3.44
CA ASN A 69 12.88 -9.17 -4.54
C ASN A 69 12.84 -7.67 -4.15
N ASN A 70 13.67 -7.27 -3.19
CA ASN A 70 13.81 -5.85 -2.85
C ASN A 70 14.28 -5.04 -4.08
N TYR A 71 13.76 -3.83 -4.23
CA TYR A 71 14.10 -2.93 -5.31
C TYR A 71 14.36 -1.51 -4.80
N PRO A 72 15.61 -1.18 -4.43
CA PRO A 72 15.95 0.10 -3.78
C PRO A 72 15.59 1.35 -4.56
N VAL A 73 15.55 1.27 -5.89
CA VAL A 73 15.11 2.40 -6.74
C VAL A 73 13.65 2.73 -6.51
N ARG A 74 12.78 1.70 -6.32
CA ARG A 74 11.39 1.90 -5.96
C ARG A 74 11.25 2.49 -4.55
N ASP A 75 12.06 2.01 -3.61
CA ASP A 75 12.04 2.49 -2.23
C ASP A 75 12.37 3.98 -2.17
N GLU A 76 13.41 4.41 -2.89
CA GLU A 76 13.79 5.83 -2.94
C GLU A 76 12.74 6.68 -3.66
N TYR A 77 12.19 6.19 -4.76
CA TYR A 77 11.11 6.86 -5.49
C TYR A 77 9.89 7.07 -4.60
N GLU A 78 9.42 6.02 -3.92
CA GLU A 78 8.24 6.09 -3.06
C GLU A 78 8.48 6.96 -1.81
N ARG A 79 9.71 6.99 -1.27
CA ARG A 79 10.06 7.93 -0.20
C ARG A 79 9.90 9.38 -0.63
N GLN A 80 10.43 9.74 -1.81
CA GLN A 80 10.28 11.08 -2.37
C GLN A 80 8.81 11.41 -2.67
N LEU A 81 8.05 10.43 -3.15
CA LEU A 81 6.62 10.57 -3.41
C LEU A 81 5.83 10.89 -2.12
N ILE A 82 6.11 10.18 -1.01
CA ILE A 82 5.53 10.47 0.31
C ILE A 82 5.89 11.90 0.75
N GLN A 83 7.15 12.30 0.65
CA GLN A 83 7.59 13.66 1.02
C GLN A 83 6.86 14.73 0.20
N GLN A 84 6.74 14.54 -1.10
CA GLN A 84 6.03 15.47 -1.97
C GLN A 84 4.55 15.56 -1.62
N CYS A 85 3.88 14.42 -1.36
CA CYS A 85 2.48 14.40 -0.93
C CYS A 85 2.27 15.12 0.41
N GLN A 86 3.21 15.00 1.35
CA GLN A 86 3.14 15.75 2.61
C GLN A 86 3.21 17.27 2.38
N LEU A 87 4.05 17.73 1.45
CA LEU A 87 4.17 19.15 1.12
C LEU A 87 2.91 19.70 0.44
N THR A 88 2.35 18.94 -0.48
CA THR A 88 1.15 19.34 -1.25
C THR A 88 -0.17 18.99 -0.56
N ARG A 89 -0.13 18.22 0.55
CA ARG A 89 -1.29 17.65 1.24
C ARG A 89 -2.14 16.73 0.36
N THR A 90 -1.54 16.10 -0.65
CA THR A 90 -2.21 15.11 -1.50
C THR A 90 -2.43 13.82 -0.71
N PRO A 91 -3.64 13.23 -0.72
CA PRO A 91 -3.92 11.99 -0.02
C PRO A 91 -3.09 10.82 -0.53
N ILE A 92 -2.72 9.90 0.38
CA ILE A 92 -2.02 8.65 0.04
C ILE A 92 -2.80 7.45 0.56
N LEU A 93 -2.99 6.45 -0.31
CA LEU A 93 -3.37 5.09 0.05
C LEU A 93 -2.16 4.17 -0.12
N GLY A 94 -1.70 3.56 0.96
CA GLY A 94 -0.71 2.47 0.91
C GLY A 94 -1.39 1.11 1.02
N VAL A 95 -1.12 0.17 0.10
CA VAL A 95 -1.71 -1.17 0.09
C VAL A 95 -0.63 -2.22 0.23
N CYS A 96 -0.81 -3.13 1.20
CA CYS A 96 0.10 -4.22 1.53
C CYS A 96 1.54 -3.66 1.74
N ARG A 97 2.49 -3.95 0.85
CA ARG A 97 3.83 -3.34 0.92
C ARG A 97 3.77 -1.82 0.96
N GLY A 98 2.88 -1.17 0.21
CA GLY A 98 2.74 0.30 0.22
C GLY A 98 2.41 0.85 1.61
N PHE A 99 1.56 0.17 2.39
CA PHE A 99 1.29 0.51 3.78
C PHE A 99 2.51 0.30 4.67
N HIS A 100 3.14 -0.86 4.57
CA HIS A 100 4.34 -1.17 5.35
C HIS A 100 5.47 -0.17 5.04
N PHE A 101 5.69 0.15 3.77
CA PHE A 101 6.71 1.11 3.36
C PHE A 101 6.40 2.51 3.88
N MET A 102 5.16 2.96 3.79
CA MET A 102 4.72 4.25 4.32
C MET A 102 4.92 4.33 5.84
N ASN A 103 4.57 3.27 6.59
CA ASN A 103 4.82 3.17 8.02
C ASN A 103 6.31 3.31 8.33
N TRP A 104 7.15 2.51 7.67
CA TRP A 104 8.60 2.53 7.87
C TRP A 104 9.24 3.88 7.52
N ALA A 105 8.91 4.44 6.37
CA ALA A 105 9.43 5.73 5.91
C ALA A 105 9.07 6.91 6.83
N LEU A 106 8.03 6.76 7.64
CA LEU A 106 7.55 7.75 8.61
C LEU A 106 7.95 7.44 10.06
N GLY A 107 8.83 6.46 10.27
CA GLY A 107 9.42 6.15 11.57
C GLY A 107 8.74 5.03 12.36
N GLY A 108 7.84 4.28 11.74
CA GLY A 108 7.31 3.03 12.29
C GLY A 108 8.26 1.86 12.07
N THR A 109 7.96 0.73 12.70
CA THR A 109 8.77 -0.51 12.62
C THR A 109 7.92 -1.72 12.26
N HIS A 110 8.59 -2.78 11.79
CA HIS A 110 7.99 -4.05 11.42
C HIS A 110 8.67 -5.22 12.11
N THR A 111 8.00 -6.35 12.14
CA THR A 111 8.56 -7.64 12.49
C THR A 111 8.07 -8.72 11.53
N SER A 112 8.85 -9.78 11.37
CA SER A 112 8.41 -10.96 10.64
C SER A 112 7.30 -11.66 11.40
N MET A 113 6.39 -12.28 10.68
CA MET A 113 5.33 -13.11 11.25
C MET A 113 5.82 -14.55 11.39
N ASP A 114 5.54 -15.18 12.54
CA ASP A 114 5.82 -16.61 12.74
C ASP A 114 5.05 -17.49 11.75
N THR A 115 3.83 -17.06 11.43
CA THR A 115 2.98 -17.72 10.43
C THR A 115 2.55 -16.67 9.40
N PRO A 116 3.20 -16.63 8.23
CA PRO A 116 2.83 -15.74 7.15
C PRO A 116 1.39 -15.95 6.68
N TYR A 117 0.74 -14.88 6.24
CA TYR A 117 -0.52 -14.96 5.52
C TYR A 117 -0.21 -15.21 4.03
N ASP A 118 -0.70 -16.32 3.50
CA ASP A 118 -0.60 -16.68 2.09
C ASP A 118 -2.00 -16.99 1.55
N SER A 119 -2.62 -15.98 0.97
CA SER A 119 -4.04 -16.01 0.58
C SER A 119 -4.96 -16.43 1.75
N THR A 120 -4.62 -15.98 2.95
CA THR A 120 -5.31 -16.36 4.18
C THR A 120 -6.53 -15.46 4.38
N THR A 121 -7.69 -16.06 4.58
CA THR A 121 -8.88 -15.32 5.04
C THR A 121 -8.70 -14.91 6.50
N VAL A 122 -8.81 -13.63 6.75
CA VAL A 122 -8.61 -13.01 8.07
C VAL A 122 -9.88 -12.29 8.47
N GLN A 123 -10.36 -12.57 9.68
CA GLN A 123 -11.51 -11.90 10.26
C GLN A 123 -11.06 -10.57 10.88
N LEU A 124 -11.58 -9.48 10.37
CA LEU A 124 -11.53 -8.16 10.99
C LEU A 124 -12.79 -7.94 11.84
N SER A 125 -12.86 -6.81 12.53
CA SER A 125 -13.99 -6.55 13.46
C SER A 125 -15.37 -6.56 12.78
N THR A 126 -15.47 -6.21 11.50
CA THR A 126 -16.74 -6.05 10.79
C THR A 126 -16.90 -6.87 9.52
N PHE A 127 -15.80 -7.38 8.96
CA PHE A 127 -15.80 -8.17 7.72
C PHE A 127 -14.55 -9.03 7.59
N GLU A 128 -14.54 -9.92 6.61
CA GLU A 128 -13.39 -10.75 6.26
C GLU A 128 -12.63 -10.18 5.08
N VAL A 129 -11.31 -10.35 5.10
CA VAL A 129 -10.38 -9.97 4.02
C VAL A 129 -9.41 -11.10 3.70
N VAL A 130 -8.80 -11.06 2.53
CA VAL A 130 -7.73 -11.99 2.18
C VAL A 130 -6.39 -11.27 2.26
N CYS A 131 -5.54 -11.73 3.17
CA CYS A 131 -4.21 -11.20 3.41
C CYS A 131 -3.14 -12.05 2.73
N HIS A 132 -2.06 -11.38 2.31
CA HIS A 132 -0.93 -12.01 1.62
C HIS A 132 0.36 -11.29 1.98
N HIS A 133 0.81 -11.44 3.23
CA HIS A 133 2.05 -10.82 3.72
C HIS A 133 2.72 -11.67 4.81
N SER A 134 4.03 -11.51 4.93
CA SER A 134 4.89 -12.24 5.88
C SER A 134 5.45 -11.34 6.97
N ILE A 135 5.07 -10.08 6.98
CA ILE A 135 5.50 -9.08 7.95
C ILE A 135 4.28 -8.41 8.56
N GLN A 136 4.43 -7.92 9.77
CA GLN A 136 3.41 -7.15 10.47
C GLN A 136 4.00 -5.86 11.04
N ILE A 137 3.16 -4.90 11.29
CA ILE A 137 3.55 -3.66 11.97
C ILE A 137 3.82 -3.97 13.43
N ALA A 138 5.04 -3.67 13.88
CA ALA A 138 5.42 -3.75 15.28
C ALA A 138 5.12 -2.43 16.01
N THR A 139 5.40 -1.30 15.36
CA THR A 139 5.07 0.04 15.86
C THR A 139 4.54 0.90 14.71
N LEU A 140 3.39 1.50 14.91
CA LEU A 140 2.87 2.49 13.96
C LEU A 140 3.70 3.78 13.98
N ALA A 141 3.89 4.35 12.82
CA ALA A 141 4.50 5.67 12.67
C ALA A 141 3.67 6.75 13.40
N PRO A 142 4.32 7.82 13.92
CA PRO A 142 3.63 8.87 14.66
C PRO A 142 2.44 9.47 13.93
N GLY A 143 1.31 9.56 14.62
CA GLY A 143 0.07 10.14 14.12
C GLY A 143 -0.83 9.18 13.34
N PHE A 144 -0.42 7.91 13.15
CA PHE A 144 -1.33 6.87 12.70
C PHE A 144 -2.13 6.31 13.87
N GLU A 145 -3.40 6.04 13.62
CA GLU A 145 -4.33 5.38 14.53
C GLU A 145 -4.80 4.08 13.90
N VAL A 146 -4.88 3.01 14.71
CA VAL A 146 -5.42 1.72 14.27
C VAL A 146 -6.91 1.86 14.01
N VAL A 147 -7.36 1.45 12.84
CA VAL A 147 -8.78 1.40 12.47
C VAL A 147 -9.31 -0.03 12.53
N GLN A 148 -8.51 -1.00 12.04
CA GLN A 148 -8.87 -2.43 12.05
C GLN A 148 -7.65 -3.27 12.40
N GLN A 149 -7.89 -4.29 13.22
CA GLN A 149 -6.97 -5.37 13.51
C GLN A 149 -7.66 -6.70 13.31
N ASP A 150 -6.88 -7.73 13.06
CA ASP A 150 -7.38 -9.10 13.10
C ASP A 150 -7.50 -9.62 14.55
N ASN A 151 -7.97 -10.85 14.68
CA ASN A 151 -8.14 -11.53 15.97
C ASN A 151 -6.82 -11.89 16.68
N LYS A 152 -5.67 -11.72 16.02
CA LYS A 152 -4.33 -11.91 16.58
C LYS A 152 -3.67 -10.56 16.93
N GLY A 153 -4.34 -9.45 16.69
CA GLY A 153 -3.82 -8.10 16.92
C GLY A 153 -2.95 -7.55 15.79
N VAL A 154 -2.91 -8.21 14.63
CA VAL A 154 -2.20 -7.69 13.45
C VAL A 154 -2.94 -6.48 12.91
N VAL A 155 -2.23 -5.37 12.75
CA VAL A 155 -2.80 -4.12 12.21
C VAL A 155 -3.01 -4.25 10.71
N GLU A 156 -4.26 -4.26 10.30
CA GLU A 156 -4.66 -4.40 8.90
C GLU A 156 -5.16 -3.08 8.27
N LEU A 157 -5.53 -2.11 9.09
CA LEU A 157 -5.95 -0.79 8.63
C LEU A 157 -5.54 0.27 9.63
N ALA A 158 -4.85 1.30 9.15
CA ALA A 158 -4.47 2.46 9.96
C ALA A 158 -4.64 3.76 9.18
N LEU A 159 -4.99 4.82 9.90
CA LEU A 159 -5.31 6.12 9.34
C LEU A 159 -4.49 7.23 10.00
N ASN A 160 -3.89 8.11 9.22
CA ASN A 160 -3.35 9.39 9.69
C ASN A 160 -4.12 10.54 9.04
N LYS A 161 -5.14 11.03 9.73
CA LYS A 161 -6.00 12.12 9.23
C LYS A 161 -5.22 13.41 8.97
N SER A 162 -4.30 13.76 9.86
CA SER A 162 -3.53 15.00 9.75
C SER A 162 -2.66 15.05 8.50
N LYS A 163 -2.13 13.90 8.10
CA LYS A 163 -1.28 13.74 6.89
C LYS A 163 -2.07 13.23 5.67
N ARG A 164 -3.36 12.96 5.82
CA ARG A 164 -4.23 12.41 4.76
C ARG A 164 -3.69 11.08 4.21
N MET A 165 -3.36 10.14 5.11
CA MET A 165 -2.75 8.86 4.74
C MET A 165 -3.58 7.70 5.29
N LEU A 166 -3.88 6.74 4.44
CA LEU A 166 -4.57 5.49 4.75
C LEU A 166 -3.66 4.31 4.40
N GLY A 167 -3.45 3.41 5.34
CA GLY A 167 -2.69 2.18 5.15
C GLY A 167 -3.58 0.95 5.28
N VAL A 168 -3.52 0.05 4.31
CA VAL A 168 -4.31 -1.19 4.21
C VAL A 168 -3.38 -2.38 4.07
N GLY A 169 -3.45 -3.36 4.97
CA GLY A 169 -2.61 -4.58 4.98
C GLY A 169 -2.99 -5.58 3.89
N TRP A 170 -4.29 -5.72 3.61
CA TRP A 170 -4.80 -6.63 2.57
C TRP A 170 -4.82 -5.98 1.17
N HIS A 171 -5.33 -6.70 0.18
CA HIS A 171 -5.46 -6.26 -1.21
C HIS A 171 -6.92 -5.94 -1.56
N PRO A 172 -7.40 -4.68 -1.38
CA PRO A 172 -8.77 -4.30 -1.69
C PRO A 172 -9.10 -4.40 -3.20
N GLU A 173 -8.09 -4.29 -4.06
CA GLU A 173 -8.24 -4.46 -5.51
C GLU A 173 -8.56 -5.91 -5.91
N ARG A 174 -8.23 -6.90 -5.06
CA ARG A 174 -8.52 -8.32 -5.26
C ARG A 174 -9.78 -8.78 -4.54
N ALA A 175 -10.46 -7.85 -3.84
CA ALA A 175 -11.61 -8.20 -3.04
C ALA A 175 -12.78 -8.69 -3.92
N VAL A 176 -13.21 -9.90 -3.67
CA VAL A 176 -14.42 -10.50 -4.26
C VAL A 176 -15.69 -9.84 -3.70
N ASN A 177 -15.58 -9.22 -2.53
CA ASN A 177 -16.69 -8.61 -1.81
C ASN A 177 -16.76 -7.09 -2.09
N THR A 178 -17.87 -6.67 -2.66
CA THR A 178 -18.17 -5.25 -2.94
C THR A 178 -18.16 -4.37 -1.68
N HIS A 179 -18.48 -4.93 -0.51
CA HIS A 179 -18.51 -4.20 0.76
C HIS A 179 -17.12 -3.66 1.15
N THR A 180 -16.08 -4.50 1.10
CA THR A 180 -14.70 -4.08 1.41
C THR A 180 -14.17 -3.03 0.44
N ARG A 181 -14.54 -3.14 -0.84
CA ARG A 181 -14.22 -2.14 -1.85
C ARG A 181 -14.86 -0.79 -1.52
N THR A 182 -16.17 -0.77 -1.29
CA THR A 182 -16.91 0.46 -0.94
C THR A 182 -16.36 1.07 0.34
N TYR A 183 -16.11 0.26 1.36
CA TYR A 183 -15.56 0.72 2.63
C TYR A 183 -14.22 1.47 2.46
N ILE A 184 -13.29 0.95 1.65
CA ILE A 184 -12.00 1.63 1.40
C ILE A 184 -12.22 2.91 0.59
N LEU A 185 -13.07 2.90 -0.44
CA LEU A 185 -13.37 4.10 -1.22
C LEU A 185 -14.03 5.20 -0.36
N ASP A 186 -14.91 4.82 0.56
CA ASP A 186 -15.53 5.75 1.50
C ASP A 186 -14.50 6.37 2.46
N LEU A 187 -13.56 5.56 2.98
CA LEU A 187 -12.46 6.07 3.81
C LEU A 187 -11.56 7.05 3.05
N ILE A 188 -11.22 6.74 1.79
CA ILE A 188 -10.44 7.64 0.93
C ILE A 188 -11.13 8.99 0.79
N ASN A 189 -12.46 9.01 0.63
CA ASN A 189 -13.23 10.24 0.52
C ASN A 189 -13.25 11.08 1.81
N THR A 190 -12.83 10.52 2.94
CA THR A 190 -12.68 11.23 4.23
C THR A 190 -11.30 11.83 4.45
N LEU A 191 -10.32 11.52 3.58
CA LEU A 191 -8.94 12.03 3.64
C LEU A 191 -8.81 13.52 3.15
#